data_e2fffab4e7997d78681a96d26eaebb4a
#
_entry.id   e2fffab4e7997d78681a96d26eaebb4a
#
_cell.length_a   1.000
_cell.length_b   1.000
_cell.length_c   1.000
_cell.angle_alpha   90.00
_cell.angle_beta   90.00
_cell.angle_gamma   90.00
#
_symmetry.space_group_name_H-M   'P 1'
#
loop_
_entity.id
_entity.type
_entity.pdbx_description
1 polymer ?
#
loop_
_entity_poly.entity_id
_entity_poly.type
_entity_poly.pdbx_seq_one_letter_code
_entity_poly.pdbx_strand_id
1 'polypeptide(L)'
;MYVIIDWGILNENPNATIDSATEFFGIMAEKYGQNPRVLFEICNEPNDTWGVSNGEDRSVKRYEEKIIALIRETGSKNVIVCSPNQSATALSAYSASATPGDDPIDDPIDNRYAWNLAYTFHCYPYNYPWDEKGVTSYGWKLRDAVSAGLTVITTEMSPIKANLTNGRDETKYDLGETAKFVNFYLENDLGFCYFRYNFPNQGSTLSQWIMFRPGLDASVSWTRDDLTDCGQWYYDLLTSDGVIRAADFDLPRHSVPKLD
;
A
#
# COMPACT_ATOMS: atom_id res chain seq x y z
N MET A 1 -16.08 -6.83 8.06
CA MET A 1 -15.32 -6.26 6.94
C MET A 1 -14.95 -4.82 7.29
N TYR A 2 -13.72 -4.42 7.02
CA TYR A 2 -13.28 -3.03 7.08
C TYR A 2 -13.30 -2.44 5.68
N VAL A 3 -13.40 -1.12 5.58
CA VAL A 3 -13.41 -0.38 4.31
C VAL A 3 -12.38 0.74 4.40
N ILE A 4 -11.52 0.85 3.41
CA ILE A 4 -10.61 1.98 3.23
C ILE A 4 -11.23 2.89 2.17
N ILE A 5 -11.42 4.16 2.51
CA ILE A 5 -11.85 5.21 1.58
C ILE A 5 -10.60 5.96 1.17
N ASP A 6 -10.24 5.87 -0.10
CA ASP A 6 -8.99 6.38 -0.64
C ASP A 6 -9.21 7.56 -1.59
N TRP A 7 -8.25 8.51 -1.56
CA TRP A 7 -8.09 9.58 -2.53
C TRP A 7 -7.00 9.21 -3.55
N GLY A 8 -7.44 8.63 -4.67
CA GLY A 8 -6.60 7.93 -5.64
C GLY A 8 -5.73 8.82 -6.53
N ILE A 9 -4.78 9.56 -5.99
CA ILE A 9 -3.78 10.31 -6.75
C ILE A 9 -2.64 9.37 -7.17
N LEU A 10 -2.10 9.57 -8.38
CA LEU A 10 -0.97 8.83 -8.92
C LEU A 10 0.14 9.78 -9.37
N ASN A 11 1.31 9.69 -8.75
CA ASN A 11 2.54 10.39 -9.19
C ASN A 11 2.41 11.92 -9.31
N GLU A 12 1.56 12.53 -8.52
CA GLU A 12 1.32 13.98 -8.53
C GLU A 12 1.59 14.59 -7.16
N ASN A 13 1.84 15.91 -7.14
CA ASN A 13 1.83 16.66 -5.91
C ASN A 13 0.38 16.75 -5.39
N PRO A 14 0.07 16.22 -4.19
CA PRO A 14 -1.30 16.18 -3.68
C PRO A 14 -1.88 17.57 -3.41
N ASN A 15 -1.04 18.58 -3.24
CA ASN A 15 -1.51 19.95 -3.05
C ASN A 15 -2.20 20.51 -4.31
N ALA A 16 -1.96 19.95 -5.50
CA ALA A 16 -2.65 20.35 -6.72
C ALA A 16 -4.15 20.05 -6.68
N THR A 17 -4.57 19.07 -5.88
CA THR A 17 -5.98 18.65 -5.73
C THR A 17 -6.55 18.91 -4.33
N ILE A 18 -5.88 19.73 -3.54
CA ILE A 18 -6.20 19.93 -2.11
C ILE A 18 -7.65 20.41 -1.88
N ASP A 19 -8.20 21.24 -2.76
CA ASP A 19 -9.57 21.73 -2.61
C ASP A 19 -10.58 20.61 -2.85
N SER A 20 -10.40 19.80 -3.88
CA SER A 20 -11.25 18.63 -4.15
C SER A 20 -11.13 17.57 -3.08
N ALA A 21 -9.93 17.31 -2.57
CA ALA A 21 -9.70 16.40 -1.47
C ALA A 21 -10.36 16.90 -0.17
N THR A 22 -10.31 18.20 0.09
CA THR A 22 -10.98 18.84 1.24
C THR A 22 -12.49 18.65 1.17
N GLU A 23 -13.10 18.87 0.02
CA GLU A 23 -14.53 18.65 -0.18
C GLU A 23 -14.89 17.18 0.00
N PHE A 24 -14.14 16.28 -0.64
CA PHE A 24 -14.37 14.83 -0.57
C PHE A 24 -14.29 14.31 0.86
N PHE A 25 -13.20 14.58 1.57
CA PHE A 25 -13.03 14.08 2.93
C PHE A 25 -13.94 14.77 3.94
N GLY A 26 -14.34 16.01 3.71
CA GLY A 26 -15.39 16.66 4.48
C GLY A 26 -16.68 15.85 4.47
N ILE A 27 -17.17 15.50 3.27
CA ILE A 27 -18.38 14.69 3.07
C ILE A 27 -18.20 13.27 3.65
N MET A 28 -17.06 12.64 3.38
CA MET A 28 -16.81 11.25 3.81
C MET A 28 -16.67 11.15 5.34
N ALA A 29 -15.99 12.10 5.98
CA ALA A 29 -15.82 12.11 7.42
C ALA A 29 -17.13 12.41 8.16
N GLU A 30 -17.96 13.32 7.65
CA GLU A 30 -19.30 13.53 8.20
C GLU A 30 -20.16 12.27 8.12
N LYS A 31 -20.13 11.58 6.99
CA LYS A 31 -20.98 10.42 6.74
C LYS A 31 -20.51 9.15 7.43
N TYR A 32 -19.21 8.92 7.47
CA TYR A 32 -18.64 7.63 7.91
C TYR A 32 -17.67 7.75 9.09
N GLY A 33 -17.34 8.95 9.53
CA GLY A 33 -16.35 9.21 10.58
C GLY A 33 -16.68 8.66 11.95
N GLN A 34 -17.92 8.21 12.18
CA GLN A 34 -18.33 7.54 13.41
C GLN A 34 -18.40 6.01 13.29
N ASN A 35 -18.11 5.45 12.10
CA ASN A 35 -18.06 4.02 11.88
C ASN A 35 -16.62 3.50 12.07
N PRO A 36 -16.32 2.74 13.15
CA PRO A 36 -14.94 2.31 13.45
C PRO A 36 -14.38 1.28 12.46
N ARG A 37 -15.18 0.84 11.49
CA ARG A 37 -14.74 -0.08 10.42
C ARG A 37 -14.34 0.64 9.15
N VAL A 38 -14.38 1.97 9.13
CA VAL A 38 -13.93 2.78 8.01
C VAL A 38 -12.57 3.38 8.35
N LEU A 39 -11.63 3.27 7.43
CA LEU A 39 -10.33 3.94 7.44
C LEU A 39 -10.34 4.98 6.30
N PHE A 40 -9.59 6.04 6.47
CA PHE A 40 -9.40 7.05 5.44
C PHE A 40 -7.95 7.03 4.97
N GLU A 41 -7.71 6.61 3.73
CA GLU A 41 -6.42 6.76 3.07
C GLU A 41 -6.44 8.10 2.32
N ILE A 42 -5.71 9.06 2.85
CA ILE A 42 -5.90 10.46 2.45
C ILE A 42 -5.13 10.86 1.21
N CYS A 43 -4.24 9.99 0.75
CA CYS A 43 -3.51 10.12 -0.51
C CYS A 43 -2.97 8.75 -0.92
N ASN A 44 -3.20 8.32 -2.16
CA ASN A 44 -2.74 7.00 -2.62
C ASN A 44 -1.23 6.97 -2.91
N GLU A 45 -0.77 7.63 -3.97
CA GLU A 45 0.63 7.62 -4.42
C GLU A 45 1.16 9.02 -4.71
N PRO A 46 1.44 9.83 -3.68
CA PRO A 46 1.97 11.17 -3.88
C PRO A 46 3.39 11.13 -4.43
N ASN A 47 3.73 12.16 -5.22
CA ASN A 47 5.08 12.32 -5.73
C ASN A 47 5.51 13.79 -5.61
N ASP A 48 6.16 14.11 -4.50
CA ASP A 48 6.85 15.38 -4.23
C ASP A 48 7.75 15.16 -3.00
N THR A 49 8.30 16.22 -2.42
CA THR A 49 9.03 16.12 -1.16
C THR A 49 8.08 15.82 0.01
N TRP A 50 8.56 15.05 0.99
CA TRP A 50 7.80 14.81 2.21
C TRP A 50 7.70 16.09 3.04
N GLY A 51 8.84 16.64 3.43
CA GLY A 51 8.95 17.85 4.22
C GLY A 51 9.06 19.12 3.37
N VAL A 52 9.23 20.27 4.03
CA VAL A 52 9.40 21.56 3.37
C VAL A 52 10.74 21.61 2.64
N SER A 53 10.73 21.73 1.30
CA SER A 53 11.91 22.00 0.51
C SER A 53 11.88 23.40 -0.08
N ASN A 54 13.03 24.10 -0.05
CA ASN A 54 13.25 25.41 -0.71
C ASN A 54 12.26 26.55 -0.35
N GLY A 55 11.65 26.49 0.85
CA GLY A 55 10.74 27.55 1.33
C GLY A 55 9.36 27.58 0.69
N GLU A 56 9.04 26.67 -0.22
CA GLU A 56 7.69 26.48 -0.73
C GLU A 56 7.01 25.37 0.07
N ASP A 57 5.93 25.74 0.72
CA ASP A 57 5.14 24.84 1.55
C ASP A 57 4.14 24.04 0.68
N ARG A 58 4.67 23.17 -0.15
CA ARG A 58 3.95 22.27 -1.06
C ARG A 58 4.23 20.81 -0.79
N SER A 59 4.71 20.50 0.42
CA SER A 59 5.08 19.15 0.81
C SER A 59 3.88 18.20 0.92
N VAL A 60 4.14 16.92 0.78
CA VAL A 60 3.15 15.86 1.02
C VAL A 60 2.66 15.92 2.47
N LYS A 61 3.58 16.05 3.44
CA LYS A 61 3.25 16.18 4.87
C LYS A 61 2.24 17.30 5.14
N ARG A 62 2.42 18.48 4.54
CA ARG A 62 1.48 19.59 4.72
C ARG A 62 0.09 19.28 4.20
N TYR A 63 0.00 18.67 3.02
CA TYR A 63 -1.29 18.20 2.50
C TYR A 63 -1.97 17.27 3.51
N GLU A 64 -1.23 16.26 3.99
CA GLU A 64 -1.77 15.29 4.92
C GLU A 64 -2.19 15.91 6.24
N GLU A 65 -1.38 16.79 6.83
CA GLU A 65 -1.73 17.51 8.06
C GLU A 65 -3.02 18.31 7.91
N LYS A 66 -3.25 18.91 6.75
CA LYS A 66 -4.49 19.66 6.47
C LYS A 66 -5.71 18.74 6.39
N ILE A 67 -5.60 17.62 5.68
CA ILE A 67 -6.71 16.66 5.56
C ILE A 67 -6.98 15.94 6.88
N ILE A 68 -5.93 15.57 7.63
CA ILE A 68 -6.07 15.02 8.97
C ILE A 68 -6.85 15.97 9.88
N ALA A 69 -6.46 17.25 9.89
CA ALA A 69 -7.15 18.26 10.71
C ALA A 69 -8.64 18.36 10.33
N LEU A 70 -8.97 18.41 9.05
CA LEU A 70 -10.34 18.44 8.54
C LEU A 70 -11.15 17.24 9.05
N ILE A 71 -10.62 16.03 8.90
CA ILE A 71 -11.30 14.80 9.34
C ILE A 71 -11.50 14.82 10.85
N ARG A 72 -10.48 15.22 11.63
CA ARG A 72 -10.55 15.25 13.09
C ARG A 72 -11.52 16.31 13.63
N GLU A 73 -11.69 17.42 12.93
CA GLU A 73 -12.65 18.48 13.29
C GLU A 73 -14.11 18.03 13.18
N THR A 74 -14.43 16.97 12.42
CA THR A 74 -15.75 16.31 12.44
C THR A 74 -15.99 15.47 13.69
N GLY A 75 -14.98 15.29 14.55
CA GLY A 75 -15.02 14.40 15.70
C GLY A 75 -14.71 12.93 15.37
N SER A 76 -14.31 12.64 14.13
CA SER A 76 -13.94 11.27 13.72
C SER A 76 -12.69 10.78 14.46
N LYS A 77 -12.77 9.53 14.93
CA LYS A 77 -11.67 8.80 15.58
C LYS A 77 -11.11 7.67 14.71
N ASN A 78 -11.55 7.59 13.48
CA ASN A 78 -11.13 6.53 12.56
C ASN A 78 -9.62 6.57 12.32
N VAL A 79 -9.05 5.42 11.99
CA VAL A 79 -7.66 5.37 11.50
C VAL A 79 -7.56 6.19 10.22
N ILE A 80 -6.56 7.04 10.16
CA ILE A 80 -6.17 7.75 8.94
C ILE A 80 -4.86 7.15 8.46
N VAL A 81 -4.83 6.80 7.19
CA VAL A 81 -3.67 6.23 6.53
C VAL A 81 -3.02 7.35 5.71
N CYS A 82 -1.77 7.62 6.05
CA CYS A 82 -0.91 8.62 5.43
C CYS A 82 -0.01 7.94 4.40
N SER A 83 0.27 8.61 3.31
CA SER A 83 1.13 8.07 2.25
C SER A 83 2.43 8.85 2.15
N PRO A 84 3.58 8.22 2.38
CA PRO A 84 4.85 8.88 2.15
C PRO A 84 5.03 9.18 0.66
N ASN A 85 5.94 10.10 0.33
CA ASN A 85 6.30 10.42 -1.04
C ASN A 85 6.85 9.21 -1.83
N GLN A 86 7.25 9.41 -3.08
CA GLN A 86 7.74 8.37 -4.00
C GLN A 86 6.74 7.21 -4.16
N SER A 87 5.49 7.55 -4.49
CA SER A 87 4.42 6.57 -4.70
C SER A 87 4.24 5.63 -3.49
N ALA A 88 4.10 6.21 -2.30
CA ALA A 88 3.89 5.49 -1.05
C ALA A 88 5.01 4.47 -0.70
N THR A 89 6.25 4.74 -1.08
CA THR A 89 7.38 3.84 -0.82
C THR A 89 8.48 4.44 0.05
N ALA A 90 8.46 5.75 0.31
CA ALA A 90 9.50 6.44 1.05
C ALA A 90 9.20 6.55 2.55
N LEU A 91 8.92 5.42 3.21
CA LEU A 91 8.80 5.37 4.67
C LEU A 91 10.10 5.76 5.37
N SER A 92 11.23 5.43 4.73
CA SER A 92 12.57 5.83 5.14
C SER A 92 13.32 6.30 3.90
N ALA A 93 13.83 7.52 3.93
CA ALA A 93 14.60 8.09 2.84
C ALA A 93 16.05 7.63 2.95
N TYR A 94 16.43 6.61 2.19
CA TYR A 94 17.81 6.24 2.01
C TYR A 94 18.33 6.78 0.67
N SER A 95 19.06 7.88 0.76
CA SER A 95 19.94 8.31 -0.32
C SER A 95 21.15 9.00 0.32
N ALA A 96 22.33 8.75 -0.21
CA ALA A 96 23.50 9.57 0.14
C ALA A 96 23.29 11.07 -0.21
N SER A 97 22.23 11.37 -0.95
CA SER A 97 21.75 12.71 -1.33
C SER A 97 20.37 13.03 -0.74
N ALA A 98 19.77 12.18 0.10
CA ALA A 98 18.52 12.50 0.76
C ALA A 98 18.73 13.66 1.73
N THR A 99 17.87 14.63 1.64
CA THR A 99 17.80 15.69 2.64
C THR A 99 17.31 15.05 3.94
N PRO A 100 18.02 15.17 5.08
CA PRO A 100 17.49 14.72 6.35
C PRO A 100 16.10 15.35 6.60
N GLY A 101 15.15 14.54 7.05
CA GLY A 101 13.78 15.01 7.26
C GLY A 101 12.86 14.88 6.05
N ASP A 102 13.26 14.19 4.98
CA ASP A 102 12.39 13.97 3.81
C ASP A 102 11.66 12.62 3.86
N ASP A 103 11.40 12.13 5.06
CA ASP A 103 10.59 10.93 5.30
C ASP A 103 9.84 10.99 6.65
N PRO A 104 8.82 10.12 6.83
CA PRO A 104 8.04 10.09 8.07
C PRO A 104 8.79 9.67 9.34
N ILE A 105 9.97 9.04 9.24
CA ILE A 105 10.77 8.66 10.42
C ILE A 105 11.47 9.89 10.99
N ASP A 106 12.10 10.67 10.12
CA ASP A 106 12.88 11.84 10.53
C ASP A 106 11.99 13.07 10.78
N ASP A 107 10.88 13.18 10.04
CA ASP A 107 9.93 14.30 10.16
C ASP A 107 8.47 13.78 10.21
N PRO A 108 8.06 13.12 11.32
CA PRO A 108 6.72 12.58 11.46
C PRO A 108 5.65 13.66 11.47
N ILE A 109 4.40 13.28 11.15
CA ILE A 109 3.25 14.16 11.38
C ILE A 109 3.15 14.38 12.90
N ASP A 110 3.38 15.60 13.31
CA ASP A 110 3.43 15.99 14.71
C ASP A 110 2.56 17.22 14.97
N ASN A 111 1.30 16.99 15.14
CA ASN A 111 0.35 18.01 15.57
C ASN A 111 -0.71 17.43 16.51
N ARG A 112 -1.60 18.28 17.05
CA ARG A 112 -2.66 17.86 17.98
C ARG A 112 -3.61 16.78 17.45
N TYR A 113 -3.58 16.51 16.15
CA TYR A 113 -4.41 15.52 15.47
C TYR A 113 -3.64 14.25 15.09
N ALA A 114 -2.32 14.17 15.37
CA ALA A 114 -1.43 13.08 15.05
C ALA A 114 -1.64 11.86 15.98
N TRP A 115 -2.86 11.39 16.06
CA TRP A 115 -3.22 10.19 16.81
C TRP A 115 -4.07 9.29 15.92
N ASN A 116 -3.96 7.99 16.14
CA ASN A 116 -4.62 6.94 15.35
C ASN A 116 -4.30 7.06 13.85
N LEU A 117 -3.00 7.29 13.58
CA LEU A 117 -2.43 7.33 12.23
C LEU A 117 -1.75 6.01 11.90
N ALA A 118 -1.79 5.65 10.64
CA ALA A 118 -0.94 4.63 10.03
C ALA A 118 -0.30 5.22 8.77
N TYR A 119 0.83 4.65 8.35
CA TYR A 119 1.47 5.01 7.08
C TYR A 119 1.33 3.84 6.12
N THR A 120 0.95 4.12 4.88
CA THR A 120 0.90 3.06 3.88
C THR A 120 2.28 2.80 3.28
N PHE A 121 2.46 1.60 2.77
CA PHE A 121 3.63 1.19 2.03
C PHE A 121 3.19 0.35 0.82
N HIS A 122 3.34 0.88 -0.39
CA HIS A 122 3.02 0.15 -1.60
C HIS A 122 4.15 -0.81 -1.95
N CYS A 123 3.82 -2.08 -2.06
CA CYS A 123 4.79 -3.15 -2.14
C CYS A 123 4.62 -3.98 -3.41
N TYR A 124 5.61 -3.89 -4.30
CA TYR A 124 5.69 -4.71 -5.51
C TYR A 124 7.03 -5.48 -5.51
N PRO A 125 7.12 -6.58 -4.77
CA PRO A 125 8.38 -7.26 -4.43
C PRO A 125 9.22 -7.71 -5.61
N TYR A 126 8.62 -8.04 -6.73
CA TYR A 126 9.38 -8.41 -7.91
C TYR A 126 10.37 -7.34 -8.37
N ASN A 127 9.99 -6.07 -8.27
CA ASN A 127 10.83 -4.94 -8.70
C ASN A 127 11.70 -4.41 -7.57
N TYR A 128 11.23 -4.58 -6.34
CA TYR A 128 11.79 -3.99 -5.14
C TYR A 128 11.96 -5.08 -4.09
N PRO A 129 12.98 -5.96 -4.27
CA PRO A 129 13.18 -7.11 -3.41
C PRO A 129 13.43 -6.74 -1.95
N TRP A 130 13.35 -7.74 -1.10
CA TRP A 130 13.54 -7.60 0.34
C TRP A 130 14.96 -7.25 0.78
N ASP A 131 15.96 -7.61 -0.02
CA ASP A 131 17.36 -7.65 0.35
C ASP A 131 17.95 -6.38 0.97
N GLU A 132 19.25 -6.45 1.32
CA GLU A 132 19.99 -5.46 2.11
C GLU A 132 19.92 -4.03 1.56
N LYS A 133 20.22 -3.04 2.41
CA LYS A 133 20.19 -1.61 2.11
C LYS A 133 20.78 -1.27 0.74
N GLY A 134 19.91 -0.88 -0.18
CA GLY A 134 20.26 -0.46 -1.54
C GLY A 134 19.14 0.34 -2.16
N VAL A 135 19.45 1.09 -3.22
CA VAL A 135 18.48 1.97 -3.90
C VAL A 135 17.30 1.19 -4.48
N THR A 136 17.47 -0.08 -4.79
CA THR A 136 16.49 -0.95 -5.45
C THR A 136 15.79 -1.94 -4.52
N SER A 137 16.15 -1.97 -3.24
CA SER A 137 15.53 -2.86 -2.25
C SER A 137 14.64 -2.08 -1.31
N TYR A 138 13.49 -2.64 -0.94
CA TYR A 138 12.49 -1.94 -0.13
C TYR A 138 12.23 -2.57 1.24
N GLY A 139 12.63 -3.81 1.48
CA GLY A 139 12.39 -4.46 2.75
C GLY A 139 13.04 -3.74 3.94
N TRP A 140 14.20 -3.12 3.75
CA TRP A 140 14.85 -2.34 4.79
C TRP A 140 14.06 -1.07 5.16
N LYS A 141 13.40 -0.39 4.20
CA LYS A 141 12.57 0.79 4.46
C LYS A 141 11.41 0.46 5.40
N LEU A 142 10.77 -0.67 5.15
CA LEU A 142 9.70 -1.18 5.99
C LEU A 142 10.20 -1.55 7.39
N ARG A 143 11.35 -2.25 7.49
CA ARG A 143 11.97 -2.60 8.78
C ARG A 143 12.36 -1.36 9.58
N ASP A 144 12.99 -0.39 8.94
CA ASP A 144 13.42 0.85 9.59
C ASP A 144 12.19 1.63 10.12
N ALA A 145 11.12 1.74 9.35
CA ALA A 145 9.89 2.40 9.75
C ALA A 145 9.23 1.74 10.97
N VAL A 146 9.07 0.42 10.94
CA VAL A 146 8.50 -0.34 12.07
C VAL A 146 9.42 -0.26 13.30
N SER A 147 10.73 -0.34 13.10
CA SER A 147 11.71 -0.22 14.20
C SER A 147 11.72 1.19 14.81
N ALA A 148 11.41 2.21 14.03
CA ALA A 148 11.24 3.58 14.50
C ALA A 148 9.90 3.82 15.22
N GLY A 149 9.00 2.83 15.23
CA GLY A 149 7.70 2.90 15.90
C GLY A 149 6.56 3.44 15.03
N LEU A 150 6.74 3.56 13.71
CA LEU A 150 5.64 3.90 12.84
C LEU A 150 4.65 2.74 12.74
N THR A 151 3.37 3.04 12.83
CA THR A 151 2.32 2.08 12.48
C THR A 151 2.21 2.02 10.97
N VAL A 152 2.43 0.84 10.39
CA VAL A 152 2.40 0.65 8.94
C VAL A 152 1.25 -0.28 8.54
N ILE A 153 0.59 0.05 7.45
CA ILE A 153 -0.35 -0.81 6.73
C ILE A 153 0.02 -0.80 5.25
N THR A 154 0.01 -1.95 4.59
CA THR A 154 0.23 -2.00 3.15
C THR A 154 -1.11 -2.03 2.43
N THR A 155 -1.51 -0.92 1.84
CA THR A 155 -2.80 -0.80 1.14
C THR A 155 -2.75 -1.32 -0.29
N GLU A 156 -1.55 -1.42 -0.88
CA GLU A 156 -1.32 -2.08 -2.16
C GLU A 156 -0.13 -3.03 -2.09
N MET A 157 -0.36 -4.29 -2.42
CA MET A 157 0.68 -5.29 -2.61
C MET A 157 0.34 -6.22 -3.76
N SER A 158 1.30 -6.50 -4.63
CA SER A 158 1.17 -7.53 -5.65
C SER A 158 2.52 -8.18 -5.96
N PRO A 159 2.57 -9.50 -6.15
CA PRO A 159 3.82 -10.20 -6.46
C PRO A 159 4.34 -9.97 -7.88
N ILE A 160 3.64 -9.20 -8.70
CA ILE A 160 3.95 -9.03 -10.11
C ILE A 160 5.12 -8.10 -10.39
N LYS A 161 5.66 -8.22 -11.60
CA LYS A 161 6.64 -7.29 -12.14
C LYS A 161 5.98 -6.02 -12.65
N ALA A 162 6.20 -4.90 -11.98
CA ALA A 162 5.94 -3.59 -12.56
C ALA A 162 7.13 -3.17 -13.44
N ASN A 163 6.94 -3.02 -14.74
CA ASN A 163 7.96 -2.45 -15.61
C ASN A 163 7.69 -0.94 -15.76
N LEU A 164 8.54 -0.14 -15.13
CA LEU A 164 8.39 1.31 -15.10
C LEU A 164 8.66 1.99 -16.45
N THR A 165 9.33 1.31 -17.38
CA THR A 165 9.74 1.93 -18.66
C THR A 165 8.81 1.62 -19.83
N ASN A 166 8.15 0.44 -19.86
CA ASN A 166 7.39 -0.02 -21.01
C ASN A 166 6.01 -0.60 -20.64
N GLY A 167 5.44 -0.17 -19.52
CA GLY A 167 4.26 -0.81 -18.97
C GLY A 167 4.62 -2.05 -18.16
N ARG A 168 3.62 -2.62 -17.55
CA ARG A 168 3.77 -3.73 -16.60
C ARG A 168 3.83 -5.04 -17.34
N ASP A 169 4.86 -5.86 -17.09
CA ASP A 169 4.90 -7.25 -17.57
C ASP A 169 4.07 -8.12 -16.60
N GLU A 170 2.78 -8.14 -16.85
CA GLU A 170 1.79 -8.80 -16.01
C GLU A 170 1.87 -10.34 -16.07
N THR A 171 2.80 -10.87 -16.85
CA THR A 171 3.04 -12.31 -16.95
C THR A 171 4.13 -12.80 -15.98
N LYS A 172 4.85 -11.87 -15.34
CA LYS A 172 5.94 -12.19 -14.42
C LYS A 172 5.60 -11.79 -13.00
N TYR A 173 5.90 -12.68 -12.06
CA TYR A 173 5.70 -12.48 -10.63
C TYR A 173 6.79 -13.21 -9.84
N ASP A 174 6.97 -12.83 -8.59
CA ASP A 174 7.88 -13.47 -7.66
C ASP A 174 7.20 -13.68 -6.30
N LEU A 175 6.70 -14.90 -6.09
CA LEU A 175 6.05 -15.26 -4.84
C LEU A 175 7.07 -15.40 -3.71
N GLY A 176 8.32 -15.81 -4.01
CA GLY A 176 9.36 -15.96 -3.00
C GLY A 176 9.75 -14.63 -2.38
N GLU A 177 9.94 -13.58 -3.19
CA GLU A 177 10.18 -12.23 -2.67
C GLU A 177 8.95 -11.68 -1.94
N THR A 178 7.76 -11.91 -2.48
CA THR A 178 6.51 -11.44 -1.85
C THR A 178 6.31 -12.07 -0.47
N ALA A 179 6.65 -13.35 -0.33
CA ALA A 179 6.57 -14.06 0.94
C ALA A 179 7.44 -13.45 2.04
N LYS A 180 8.61 -12.91 1.70
CA LYS A 180 9.47 -12.23 2.69
C LYS A 180 8.77 -11.02 3.32
N PHE A 181 8.06 -10.24 2.50
CA PHE A 181 7.26 -9.11 3.00
C PHE A 181 6.07 -9.59 3.82
N VAL A 182 5.33 -10.59 3.33
CA VAL A 182 4.17 -11.15 4.05
C VAL A 182 4.57 -11.72 5.40
N ASN A 183 5.67 -12.47 5.47
CA ASN A 183 6.19 -12.97 6.74
C ASN A 183 6.48 -11.83 7.71
N PHE A 184 7.12 -10.77 7.24
CA PHE A 184 7.38 -9.61 8.07
C PHE A 184 6.09 -8.94 8.56
N TYR A 185 5.06 -8.82 7.70
CA TYR A 185 3.76 -8.30 8.11
C TYR A 185 3.14 -9.16 9.22
N LEU A 186 3.14 -10.47 9.05
CA LEU A 186 2.56 -11.40 10.03
C LEU A 186 3.34 -11.42 11.36
N GLU A 187 4.67 -11.38 11.30
CA GLU A 187 5.54 -11.34 12.48
C GLU A 187 5.41 -10.05 13.30
N ASN A 188 4.96 -8.96 12.68
CA ASN A 188 4.82 -7.65 13.31
C ASN A 188 3.37 -7.17 13.43
N ASP A 189 2.38 -8.06 13.22
CA ASP A 189 0.95 -7.76 13.29
C ASP A 189 0.52 -6.61 12.36
N LEU A 190 1.12 -6.51 11.18
CA LEU A 190 0.81 -5.47 10.22
C LEU A 190 -0.26 -5.91 9.22
N GLY A 191 -1.18 -5.00 8.90
CA GLY A 191 -2.19 -5.23 7.88
C GLY A 191 -1.64 -5.06 6.46
N PHE A 192 -2.18 -5.84 5.52
CA PHE A 192 -1.88 -5.67 4.09
C PHE A 192 -3.07 -6.02 3.21
N CYS A 193 -3.14 -5.39 2.02
CA CYS A 193 -4.16 -5.60 1.01
C CYS A 193 -3.52 -6.06 -0.30
N TYR A 194 -4.16 -7.02 -0.96
CA TYR A 194 -3.74 -7.46 -2.28
C TYR A 194 -4.26 -6.49 -3.36
N PHE A 195 -3.41 -6.07 -4.26
CA PHE A 195 -3.78 -5.29 -5.42
C PHE A 195 -3.75 -6.17 -6.68
N ARG A 196 -4.91 -6.54 -7.33
CA ARG A 196 -6.22 -6.06 -6.90
C ARG A 196 -7.31 -7.12 -7.08
N TYR A 197 -8.37 -7.00 -6.30
CA TYR A 197 -9.60 -7.75 -6.51
C TYR A 197 -10.37 -7.11 -7.66
N ASN A 198 -10.26 -7.68 -8.86
CA ASN A 198 -10.91 -7.18 -10.05
C ASN A 198 -11.15 -8.31 -11.06
N PHE A 199 -12.22 -8.15 -11.87
CA PHE A 199 -12.52 -9.01 -13.00
C PHE A 199 -12.01 -8.35 -14.28
N PRO A 200 -11.21 -9.06 -15.11
CA PRO A 200 -10.74 -8.50 -16.35
C PRO A 200 -11.90 -8.26 -17.31
N ASN A 201 -11.93 -7.08 -17.92
CA ASN A 201 -12.86 -6.82 -19.01
C ASN A 201 -12.65 -7.83 -20.15
N GLN A 202 -13.73 -8.19 -20.86
CA GLN A 202 -13.62 -9.04 -22.06
C GLN A 202 -12.62 -8.43 -23.03
N GLY A 203 -11.59 -9.21 -23.41
CA GLY A 203 -10.54 -8.79 -24.33
C GLY A 203 -9.24 -8.26 -23.66
N SER A 204 -9.17 -8.16 -22.35
CA SER A 204 -7.90 -7.87 -21.67
C SER A 204 -7.02 -9.12 -21.64
N THR A 205 -5.72 -8.91 -21.81
CA THR A 205 -4.69 -9.94 -21.65
C THR A 205 -4.65 -10.42 -20.20
N LEU A 206 -4.21 -11.65 -19.99
CA LEU A 206 -3.95 -12.21 -18.65
C LEU A 206 -3.04 -11.28 -17.85
N SER A 207 -3.61 -10.73 -16.80
CA SER A 207 -2.89 -9.89 -15.86
C SER A 207 -2.84 -10.59 -14.51
N GLN A 208 -1.65 -10.89 -14.00
CA GLN A 208 -1.47 -11.44 -12.65
C GLN A 208 -1.79 -10.41 -11.55
N TRP A 209 -2.01 -9.15 -11.91
CA TRP A 209 -2.52 -8.12 -11.02
C TRP A 209 -3.96 -8.35 -10.63
N ILE A 210 -4.71 -8.95 -11.56
CA ILE A 210 -6.11 -9.20 -11.38
C ILE A 210 -6.23 -10.55 -10.70
N MET A 211 -7.00 -10.59 -9.64
CA MET A 211 -7.20 -11.80 -8.87
C MET A 211 -7.88 -12.90 -9.69
N PHE A 212 -8.74 -12.54 -10.64
CA PHE A 212 -9.54 -13.48 -11.42
C PHE A 212 -9.01 -13.69 -12.84
N ARG A 213 -9.19 -14.91 -13.37
CA ARG A 213 -8.85 -15.24 -14.75
C ARG A 213 -9.74 -14.48 -15.75
N PRO A 214 -9.22 -14.15 -16.95
CA PRO A 214 -10.03 -13.53 -17.99
C PRO A 214 -11.26 -14.35 -18.37
N GLY A 215 -12.35 -13.65 -18.68
CA GLY A 215 -13.60 -14.27 -19.15
C GLY A 215 -14.56 -14.74 -18.06
N LEU A 216 -14.20 -14.57 -16.79
CA LEU A 216 -15.12 -14.84 -15.69
C LEU A 216 -16.20 -13.75 -15.61
N ASP A 217 -17.46 -14.18 -15.46
CA ASP A 217 -18.57 -13.28 -15.20
C ASP A 217 -18.66 -12.97 -13.70
N ALA A 218 -18.52 -11.70 -13.34
CA ALA A 218 -18.59 -11.24 -11.95
C ALA A 218 -19.95 -11.52 -11.26
N SER A 219 -20.99 -11.81 -12.02
CA SER A 219 -22.34 -12.13 -11.50
C SER A 219 -22.50 -13.57 -11.04
N VAL A 220 -21.57 -14.47 -11.38
CA VAL A 220 -21.60 -15.88 -10.99
C VAL A 220 -20.72 -16.15 -9.78
N SER A 221 -21.03 -17.22 -9.05
CA SER A 221 -20.15 -17.74 -8.02
C SER A 221 -18.83 -18.20 -8.63
N TRP A 222 -17.73 -17.86 -7.98
CA TRP A 222 -16.38 -18.26 -8.38
C TRP A 222 -15.77 -19.25 -7.38
N THR A 223 -14.81 -19.98 -7.85
CA THR A 223 -14.02 -20.95 -7.07
C THR A 223 -12.54 -20.55 -7.12
N ARG A 224 -11.70 -21.23 -6.33
CA ARG A 224 -10.25 -21.02 -6.36
C ARG A 224 -9.66 -21.21 -7.77
N ASP A 225 -10.21 -22.12 -8.58
CA ASP A 225 -9.71 -22.42 -9.93
C ASP A 225 -10.00 -21.28 -10.95
N ASP A 226 -10.90 -20.38 -10.61
CA ASP A 226 -11.19 -19.18 -11.40
C ASP A 226 -10.19 -18.05 -11.16
N LEU A 227 -9.27 -18.22 -10.20
CA LEU A 227 -8.25 -17.24 -9.84
C LEU A 227 -6.99 -17.40 -10.70
N THR A 228 -6.28 -16.29 -10.93
CA THR A 228 -4.90 -16.30 -11.45
C THR A 228 -3.96 -16.97 -10.45
N ASP A 229 -2.75 -17.32 -10.84
CA ASP A 229 -1.79 -17.94 -9.93
C ASP A 229 -1.53 -17.07 -8.69
N CYS A 230 -1.38 -15.76 -8.88
CA CYS A 230 -1.24 -14.82 -7.77
C CYS A 230 -2.50 -14.69 -6.94
N GLY A 231 -3.68 -14.75 -7.58
CA GLY A 231 -4.97 -14.76 -6.89
C GLY A 231 -5.16 -16.01 -6.06
N GLN A 232 -4.78 -17.19 -6.57
CA GLN A 232 -4.80 -18.46 -5.82
C GLN A 232 -3.87 -18.41 -4.61
N TRP A 233 -2.67 -17.91 -4.78
CA TRP A 233 -1.71 -17.73 -3.69
C TRP A 233 -2.29 -16.85 -2.57
N TYR A 234 -2.90 -15.71 -2.93
CA TYR A 234 -3.51 -14.82 -1.95
C TYR A 234 -4.75 -15.42 -1.29
N TYR A 235 -5.57 -16.16 -2.05
CA TYR A 235 -6.72 -16.89 -1.52
C TYR A 235 -6.26 -17.94 -0.49
N ASP A 236 -5.24 -18.72 -0.83
CA ASP A 236 -4.68 -19.73 0.06
C ASP A 236 -4.10 -19.09 1.34
N LEU A 237 -3.44 -17.93 1.20
CA LEU A 237 -2.94 -17.14 2.32
C LEU A 237 -4.07 -16.70 3.28
N LEU A 238 -5.19 -16.21 2.73
CA LEU A 238 -6.32 -15.75 3.53
C LEU A 238 -7.12 -16.89 4.18
N THR A 239 -7.10 -18.07 3.59
CA THR A 239 -7.87 -19.23 4.05
C THR A 239 -7.06 -20.21 4.89
N SER A 240 -5.75 -20.08 4.91
CA SER A 240 -4.88 -20.80 5.84
C SER A 240 -5.03 -20.21 7.25
N ASP A 241 -4.80 -21.02 8.27
CA ASP A 241 -4.86 -20.58 9.68
C ASP A 241 -3.73 -19.58 10.07
N GLY A 242 -3.27 -18.77 9.12
CA GLY A 242 -2.34 -17.66 9.35
C GLY A 242 -0.88 -18.05 9.53
N VAL A 243 -0.48 -19.28 9.22
CA VAL A 243 0.92 -19.72 9.36
C VAL A 243 1.54 -19.96 7.99
N ILE A 244 1.88 -18.87 7.30
CA ILE A 244 2.79 -18.97 6.16
C ILE A 244 4.21 -18.78 6.70
N ARG A 245 5.05 -19.77 6.50
CA ARG A 245 6.47 -19.71 6.88
C ARG A 245 7.31 -19.46 5.64
N ALA A 246 8.40 -18.70 5.79
CA ALA A 246 9.36 -18.51 4.70
C ALA A 246 9.86 -19.85 4.09
N ALA A 247 9.91 -20.93 4.90
CA ALA A 247 10.25 -22.28 4.46
C ALA A 247 9.22 -22.91 3.50
N ASP A 248 7.98 -22.39 3.46
CA ASP A 248 6.92 -22.92 2.60
C ASP A 248 7.05 -22.42 1.15
N PHE A 249 8.02 -21.54 0.88
CA PHE A 249 8.23 -20.85 -0.39
C PHE A 249 9.48 -21.26 -1.17
N ASP A 250 10.12 -22.35 -0.81
CA ASP A 250 11.20 -22.96 -1.62
C ASP A 250 10.63 -23.65 -2.89
N LEU A 251 9.63 -22.97 -3.49
CA LEU A 251 8.87 -23.48 -4.62
C LEU A 251 9.42 -22.93 -5.93
N PRO A 252 9.40 -23.75 -7.00
CA PRO A 252 9.71 -23.24 -8.33
C PRO A 252 8.76 -22.08 -8.67
N ARG A 253 9.27 -21.08 -9.35
CA ARG A 253 8.60 -19.81 -9.71
C ARG A 253 7.19 -19.91 -10.36
N HIS A 254 6.62 -21.09 -10.45
CA HIS A 254 5.36 -21.38 -11.12
C HIS A 254 4.41 -22.29 -10.32
N SER A 255 4.71 -22.57 -9.06
CA SER A 255 3.83 -23.39 -8.22
C SER A 255 3.27 -22.58 -7.06
N VAL A 256 1.96 -22.52 -6.97
CA VAL A 256 1.27 -22.00 -5.78
C VAL A 256 1.45 -23.00 -4.65
N PRO A 257 1.84 -22.57 -3.43
CA PRO A 257 1.88 -23.48 -2.29
C PRO A 257 0.50 -24.10 -2.09
N LYS A 258 0.47 -25.43 -2.01
CA LYS A 258 -0.67 -26.08 -1.39
C LYS A 258 -0.44 -25.95 0.11
N LEU A 259 -1.29 -25.22 0.75
CA LEU A 259 -1.37 -25.20 2.20
C LEU A 259 -2.11 -26.47 2.59
N ASP A 260 -1.39 -27.45 3.16
CA ASP A 260 -1.98 -28.67 3.72
C ASP A 260 -2.66 -28.38 5.06
#